data_f0210c90853ac1f997bbc09772104e75
#
_entry.id   f0210c90853ac1f997bbc09772104e75
#
_cell.length_a   1.000
_cell.length_b   1.000
_cell.length_c   1.000
_cell.angle_alpha   90.00
_cell.angle_beta   90.00
_cell.angle_gamma   90.00
#
_symmetry.space_group_name_H-M   'P 1'
#
loop_
_entity.id
_entity.type
_entity.pdbx_description
1 polymer ?
#
loop_
_entity_poly.entity_id
_entity_poly.type
_entity_poly.pdbx_seq_one_letter_code
_entity_poly.pdbx_strand_id
1 'polypeptide(L)'
;MPLQREENLSLSSNIQANGKIGFSSPSNIALVKYWGKYGDQLPQNPSISFTLDHSRTEMILEYSPKGEMDNHKTIDLTFSFEGKENKAFGDKITAFLTRLLPSHPYLGQLTFNLSSTNTFPHSAGIASSASSMSALALCICTLENRLFQNMNEVETMKKASYLARLGSGSACRSIYPLIASWGESAAIAESSNLYGTALANDLHPVFRTYKDAILLVSKKEKDVSSRAGHKLMENNPYATVRYEQAKNHLSQLVTALKNGDLDTFIQITELEAMTLHALMMCSSPYFLLLEPNTITLIRKIRSFRENTNIPVCFTLDAGPNI
;
A
#
# COMPACT_ATOMS: atom_id res chain seq x y z
N MET A 1 -8.00 16.93 -13.17
CA MET A 1 -9.38 16.49 -13.46
C MET A 1 -9.88 15.77 -12.22
N PRO A 2 -11.04 16.11 -11.66
CA PRO A 2 -11.57 15.36 -10.53
C PRO A 2 -11.88 13.94 -11.00
N LEU A 3 -11.40 12.93 -10.23
CA LEU A 3 -11.76 11.52 -10.39
C LEU A 3 -13.22 11.22 -10.01
N GLN A 4 -13.99 12.26 -9.75
CA GLN A 4 -15.41 12.28 -9.50
C GLN A 4 -16.13 12.74 -10.78
N ARG A 5 -16.31 11.83 -11.74
CA ARG A 5 -17.51 11.92 -12.54
C ARG A 5 -18.65 11.46 -11.64
N GLU A 6 -19.54 12.36 -11.28
CA GLU A 6 -20.88 12.05 -10.76
C GLU A 6 -21.72 11.44 -11.91
N GLU A 7 -21.25 10.33 -12.44
CA GLU A 7 -22.08 9.49 -13.29
C GLU A 7 -23.03 8.73 -12.37
N ASN A 8 -24.26 8.64 -12.77
CA ASN A 8 -25.32 7.93 -12.03
C ASN A 8 -25.02 6.42 -12.09
N LEU A 9 -24.07 5.94 -11.27
CA LEU A 9 -23.61 4.55 -11.19
C LEU A 9 -24.63 3.68 -10.43
N SER A 10 -25.91 3.79 -10.82
CA SER A 10 -27.01 2.98 -10.31
C SER A 10 -27.31 1.88 -11.31
N LEU A 11 -27.49 0.66 -10.84
CA LEU A 11 -27.88 -0.47 -11.69
C LEU A 11 -29.27 -0.21 -12.27
N SER A 12 -29.45 -0.42 -13.57
CA SER A 12 -30.77 -0.52 -14.14
C SER A 12 -31.46 -1.82 -13.68
N SER A 13 -32.77 -1.82 -13.58
CA SER A 13 -33.57 -2.96 -13.10
C SER A 13 -33.39 -4.28 -13.87
N ASN A 14 -32.71 -4.24 -15.00
CA ASN A 14 -32.54 -5.41 -15.91
C ASN A 14 -31.12 -6.01 -15.94
N ILE A 15 -30.17 -5.51 -15.10
CA ILE A 15 -28.82 -6.09 -15.07
C ILE A 15 -28.81 -7.28 -14.11
N GLN A 16 -28.74 -8.49 -14.65
CA GLN A 16 -28.39 -9.69 -13.89
C GLN A 16 -26.89 -9.65 -13.57
N ALA A 17 -26.57 -9.05 -12.43
CA ALA A 17 -25.20 -8.76 -12.05
C ALA A 17 -24.62 -9.84 -11.11
N ASN A 18 -24.75 -11.13 -11.47
CA ASN A 18 -24.04 -12.19 -10.77
C ASN A 18 -22.64 -12.36 -11.34
N GLY A 19 -21.66 -12.59 -10.50
CA GLY A 19 -20.34 -12.88 -11.01
C GLY A 19 -19.28 -13.09 -9.95
N LYS A 20 -18.08 -13.38 -10.48
CA LYS A 20 -16.87 -13.60 -9.69
C LYS A 20 -15.70 -12.85 -10.31
N ILE A 21 -14.92 -12.19 -9.45
CA ILE A 21 -13.71 -11.44 -9.81
C ILE A 21 -12.61 -11.87 -8.86
N GLY A 22 -11.43 -12.15 -9.38
CA GLY A 22 -10.26 -12.48 -8.57
C GLY A 22 -9.05 -11.65 -8.93
N PHE A 23 -8.32 -11.19 -7.92
CA PHE A 23 -7.03 -10.53 -8.07
C PHE A 23 -6.01 -11.05 -7.08
N SER A 24 -4.76 -11.11 -7.56
CA SER A 24 -3.57 -11.32 -6.74
C SER A 24 -2.77 -10.03 -6.76
N SER A 25 -2.65 -9.36 -5.61
CA SER A 25 -1.95 -8.09 -5.50
C SER A 25 -0.72 -8.20 -4.60
N PRO A 26 0.45 -7.68 -5.02
CA PRO A 26 1.67 -7.75 -4.24
C PRO A 26 1.64 -6.80 -3.05
N SER A 27 2.37 -7.14 -1.98
CA SER A 27 2.81 -6.17 -1.01
C SER A 27 3.86 -5.24 -1.62
N ASN A 28 4.21 -4.17 -0.94
CA ASN A 28 5.28 -3.29 -1.37
C ASN A 28 6.15 -2.87 -0.18
N ILE A 29 7.45 -2.69 -0.44
CA ILE A 29 8.40 -2.19 0.54
C ILE A 29 8.88 -0.80 0.14
N ALA A 30 8.64 0.18 1.02
CA ALA A 30 9.04 1.56 0.78
C ALA A 30 10.55 1.73 0.92
N LEU A 31 11.15 2.41 -0.05
CA LEU A 31 12.56 2.83 -0.08
C LEU A 31 12.71 4.26 0.45
N VAL A 32 11.85 5.19 0.02
CA VAL A 32 11.60 6.47 0.72
C VAL A 32 10.30 6.30 1.51
N LYS A 33 10.39 6.42 2.82
CA LYS A 33 9.31 6.06 3.75
C LYS A 33 8.18 7.08 3.74
N TYR A 34 6.95 6.59 3.60
CA TYR A 34 5.73 7.31 3.88
C TYR A 34 5.51 7.35 5.39
N TRP A 35 5.64 8.55 6.01
CA TRP A 35 5.41 8.71 7.44
C TRP A 35 4.88 10.11 7.72
N GLY A 36 3.68 10.20 8.28
CA GLY A 36 2.89 11.42 8.36
C GLY A 36 1.87 11.52 7.22
N LYS A 37 0.66 11.94 7.58
CA LYS A 37 -0.46 12.10 6.65
C LYS A 37 -1.36 13.25 7.07
N TYR A 38 -2.14 13.74 6.14
CA TYR A 38 -3.17 14.76 6.37
C TYR A 38 -4.45 14.42 5.60
N GLY A 39 -5.54 15.13 5.92
CA GLY A 39 -6.82 14.92 5.26
C GLY A 39 -7.23 13.44 5.16
N ASP A 40 -7.83 13.06 4.04
CA ASP A 40 -8.22 11.67 3.80
C ASP A 40 -7.07 10.85 3.19
N GLN A 41 -6.17 10.40 4.05
CA GLN A 41 -5.01 9.56 3.71
C GLN A 41 -4.03 10.19 2.72
N LEU A 42 -3.90 11.53 2.68
CA LEU A 42 -2.90 12.20 1.84
C LEU A 42 -1.51 12.17 2.48
N PRO A 43 -0.44 12.03 1.71
CA PRO A 43 0.92 11.90 2.24
C PRO A 43 1.53 13.27 2.54
N GLN A 44 2.21 13.42 3.69
CA GLN A 44 2.97 14.62 4.01
C GLN A 44 4.27 14.74 3.19
N ASN A 45 4.79 13.61 2.73
CA ASN A 45 5.95 13.55 1.86
C ASN A 45 5.75 12.48 0.77
N PRO A 46 6.32 12.66 -0.43
CA PRO A 46 6.31 11.64 -1.45
C PRO A 46 7.12 10.41 -1.00
N SER A 47 6.77 9.26 -1.56
CA SER A 47 7.36 7.97 -1.24
C SER A 47 7.50 7.11 -2.49
N ILE A 48 8.40 6.14 -2.47
CA ILE A 48 8.64 5.20 -3.56
C ILE A 48 8.86 3.80 -2.98
N SER A 49 8.37 2.76 -3.66
CA SER A 49 8.50 1.38 -3.19
C SER A 49 8.73 0.41 -4.33
N PHE A 50 9.43 -0.71 -4.04
CA PHE A 50 9.35 -1.92 -4.84
C PHE A 50 8.11 -2.72 -4.47
N THR A 51 7.52 -3.43 -5.44
CA THR A 51 6.51 -4.46 -5.22
C THR A 51 7.17 -5.81 -5.03
N LEU A 52 6.62 -6.62 -4.10
CA LEU A 52 7.20 -7.90 -3.71
C LEU A 52 6.46 -9.03 -4.42
N ASP A 53 7.05 -9.57 -5.49
CA ASP A 53 6.38 -10.54 -6.37
C ASP A 53 5.86 -11.79 -5.68
N HIS A 54 6.54 -12.28 -4.65
CA HIS A 54 6.16 -13.49 -3.92
C HIS A 54 5.30 -13.22 -2.67
N SER A 55 5.24 -11.97 -2.19
CA SER A 55 4.44 -11.60 -1.02
C SER A 55 3.14 -10.96 -1.47
N ARG A 56 2.11 -11.79 -1.69
CA ARG A 56 0.86 -11.38 -2.33
C ARG A 56 -0.35 -11.69 -1.47
N THR A 57 -1.40 -10.89 -1.62
CA THR A 57 -2.75 -11.21 -1.18
C THR A 57 -3.57 -11.62 -2.39
N GLU A 58 -4.14 -12.81 -2.34
CA GLU A 58 -5.13 -13.27 -3.30
C GLU A 58 -6.51 -12.97 -2.74
N MET A 59 -7.37 -12.39 -3.57
CA MET A 59 -8.71 -11.99 -3.17
C MET A 59 -9.71 -12.38 -4.26
N ILE A 60 -10.82 -12.96 -3.83
CA ILE A 60 -11.94 -13.33 -4.69
C ILE A 60 -13.17 -12.60 -4.18
N LEU A 61 -13.82 -11.86 -5.05
CA LEU A 61 -15.08 -11.17 -4.86
C LEU A 61 -16.16 -11.89 -5.65
N GLU A 62 -17.12 -12.49 -4.98
CA GLU A 62 -18.38 -12.97 -5.58
C GLU A 62 -19.47 -11.95 -5.26
N TYR A 63 -20.33 -11.68 -6.23
CA TYR A 63 -21.39 -10.68 -6.09
C TYR A 63 -22.68 -11.14 -6.76
N SER A 64 -23.81 -10.71 -6.19
CA SER A 64 -25.16 -10.93 -6.71
C SER A 64 -26.05 -9.73 -6.41
N PRO A 65 -27.09 -9.48 -7.23
CA PRO A 65 -28.07 -8.44 -6.94
C PRO A 65 -28.78 -8.70 -5.62
N LYS A 66 -29.07 -7.64 -4.87
CA LYS A 66 -30.02 -7.67 -3.77
C LYS A 66 -31.45 -7.75 -4.29
N GLY A 67 -32.37 -8.27 -3.47
CA GLY A 67 -33.79 -8.23 -3.76
C GLY A 67 -34.35 -6.80 -3.77
N GLU A 68 -35.49 -6.58 -4.44
CA GLU A 68 -36.14 -5.26 -4.51
C GLU A 68 -36.56 -4.70 -3.14
N MET A 69 -36.80 -5.58 -2.17
CA MET A 69 -37.21 -5.22 -0.80
C MET A 69 -36.01 -4.96 0.13
N ASP A 70 -34.79 -5.19 -0.35
CA ASP A 70 -33.59 -5.04 0.46
C ASP A 70 -33.17 -3.57 0.60
N ASN A 71 -32.42 -3.29 1.67
CA ASN A 71 -31.88 -1.94 1.90
C ASN A 71 -30.66 -1.68 1.01
N HIS A 72 -30.86 -0.93 -0.08
CA HIS A 72 -29.82 -0.54 -1.01
C HIS A 72 -28.88 0.59 -0.50
N LYS A 73 -29.08 1.08 0.71
CA LYS A 73 -28.22 2.09 1.36
C LYS A 73 -27.16 1.48 2.29
N THR A 74 -27.11 0.17 2.39
CA THR A 74 -26.16 -0.56 3.22
C THR A 74 -25.33 -1.54 2.41
N ILE A 75 -24.12 -1.80 2.87
CA ILE A 75 -23.26 -2.86 2.33
C ILE A 75 -23.63 -4.17 3.00
N ASP A 76 -23.91 -5.18 2.18
CA ASP A 76 -24.12 -6.56 2.61
C ASP A 76 -22.90 -7.38 2.18
N LEU A 77 -22.07 -7.81 3.16
CA LEU A 77 -20.78 -8.44 2.90
C LEU A 77 -20.48 -9.53 3.92
N THR A 78 -20.12 -10.72 3.42
CA THR A 78 -19.44 -11.75 4.21
C THR A 78 -17.96 -11.80 3.84
N PHE A 79 -17.08 -12.07 4.82
CA PHE A 79 -15.65 -12.14 4.60
C PHE A 79 -15.03 -13.38 5.24
N SER A 80 -14.21 -14.09 4.48
CA SER A 80 -13.37 -15.19 4.98
C SER A 80 -11.89 -14.95 4.69
N PHE A 81 -11.04 -15.32 5.63
CA PHE A 81 -9.60 -15.32 5.48
C PHE A 81 -9.05 -16.74 5.69
N GLU A 82 -8.31 -17.25 4.70
CA GLU A 82 -7.78 -18.62 4.72
C GLU A 82 -8.87 -19.68 5.02
N GLY A 83 -10.06 -19.49 4.42
CA GLY A 83 -11.20 -20.38 4.56
C GLY A 83 -11.97 -20.27 5.89
N LYS A 84 -11.61 -19.34 6.77
CA LYS A 84 -12.30 -19.09 8.04
C LYS A 84 -12.96 -17.72 8.04
N GLU A 85 -14.18 -17.64 8.55
CA GLU A 85 -14.83 -16.35 8.74
C GLU A 85 -13.99 -15.43 9.62
N ASN A 86 -13.82 -14.17 9.20
CA ASN A 86 -13.13 -13.13 9.96
C ASN A 86 -14.00 -11.87 10.01
N LYS A 87 -14.92 -11.87 10.97
CA LYS A 87 -15.88 -10.78 11.16
C LYS A 87 -15.20 -9.44 11.38
N ALA A 88 -14.13 -9.37 12.19
CA ALA A 88 -13.45 -8.12 12.51
C ALA A 88 -12.80 -7.46 11.27
N PHE A 89 -12.32 -8.26 10.33
CA PHE A 89 -11.78 -7.75 9.07
C PHE A 89 -12.92 -7.43 8.08
N GLY A 90 -13.97 -8.25 8.05
CA GLY A 90 -15.20 -7.99 7.30
C GLY A 90 -15.84 -6.66 7.67
N ASP A 91 -15.95 -6.35 8.96
CA ASP A 91 -16.48 -5.07 9.46
C ASP A 91 -15.65 -3.86 8.97
N LYS A 92 -14.31 -3.99 8.89
CA LYS A 92 -13.43 -2.94 8.33
C LYS A 92 -13.65 -2.72 6.84
N ILE A 93 -13.83 -3.80 6.07
CA ILE A 93 -14.14 -3.73 4.64
C ILE A 93 -15.51 -3.12 4.44
N THR A 94 -16.51 -3.55 5.19
CA THR A 94 -17.88 -3.01 5.16
C THR A 94 -17.88 -1.51 5.44
N ALA A 95 -17.17 -1.06 6.48
CA ALA A 95 -17.03 0.36 6.78
C ALA A 95 -16.34 1.14 5.66
N PHE A 96 -15.32 0.55 5.01
CA PHE A 96 -14.66 1.16 3.86
C PHE A 96 -15.60 1.29 2.67
N LEU A 97 -16.32 0.23 2.29
CA LEU A 97 -17.27 0.25 1.17
C LEU A 97 -18.46 1.19 1.44
N THR A 98 -18.92 1.27 2.69
CA THR A 98 -19.98 2.22 3.10
C THR A 98 -19.56 3.67 2.86
N ARG A 99 -18.29 4.02 3.08
CA ARG A 99 -17.76 5.36 2.75
C ARG A 99 -17.77 5.65 1.26
N LEU A 100 -17.76 4.63 0.41
CA LEU A 100 -17.82 4.78 -1.04
C LEU A 100 -19.25 4.93 -1.59
N LEU A 101 -20.28 4.55 -0.84
CA LEU A 101 -21.67 4.58 -1.31
C LEU A 101 -22.11 5.91 -1.94
N PRO A 102 -21.74 7.10 -1.42
CA PRO A 102 -22.15 8.36 -2.05
C PRO A 102 -21.65 8.52 -3.49
N SER A 103 -20.48 7.98 -3.82
CA SER A 103 -19.89 8.03 -5.16
C SER A 103 -20.03 6.72 -5.96
N HIS A 104 -20.36 5.62 -5.29
CA HIS A 104 -20.52 4.28 -5.86
C HIS A 104 -21.81 3.61 -5.37
N PRO A 105 -23.00 4.20 -5.66
CA PRO A 105 -24.28 3.73 -5.10
C PRO A 105 -24.62 2.30 -5.51
N TYR A 106 -24.11 1.80 -6.64
CA TYR A 106 -24.28 0.41 -7.09
C TYR A 106 -23.79 -0.63 -6.07
N LEU A 107 -22.81 -0.27 -5.23
CA LEU A 107 -22.34 -1.17 -4.17
C LEU A 107 -23.44 -1.53 -3.17
N GLY A 108 -24.35 -0.63 -2.91
CA GLY A 108 -25.50 -0.87 -2.04
C GLY A 108 -26.56 -1.79 -2.65
N GLN A 109 -26.54 -1.99 -3.96
CA GLN A 109 -27.50 -2.81 -4.71
C GLN A 109 -27.04 -4.27 -4.84
N LEU A 110 -25.85 -4.60 -4.32
CA LEU A 110 -25.24 -5.92 -4.43
C LEU A 110 -24.97 -6.53 -3.05
N THR A 111 -25.04 -7.85 -2.99
CA THR A 111 -24.51 -8.66 -1.89
C THR A 111 -23.15 -9.20 -2.29
N PHE A 112 -22.21 -9.19 -1.35
CA PHE A 112 -20.82 -9.60 -1.57
C PHE A 112 -20.42 -10.78 -0.70
N ASN A 113 -19.77 -11.77 -1.30
CA ASN A 113 -19.01 -12.79 -0.59
C ASN A 113 -17.52 -12.63 -0.97
N LEU A 114 -16.72 -12.24 0.00
CA LEU A 114 -15.30 -11.94 -0.20
C LEU A 114 -14.44 -12.97 0.52
N SER A 115 -13.51 -13.59 -0.21
CA SER A 115 -12.52 -14.48 0.37
C SER A 115 -11.11 -14.02 0.05
N SER A 116 -10.19 -14.21 0.99
CA SER A 116 -8.79 -13.79 0.84
C SER A 116 -7.83 -14.79 1.45
N THR A 117 -6.64 -14.91 0.83
CA THR A 117 -5.49 -15.66 1.34
C THR A 117 -4.21 -14.84 1.14
N ASN A 118 -3.19 -15.11 1.95
CA ASN A 118 -1.86 -14.53 1.77
C ASN A 118 -0.85 -15.61 1.42
N THR A 119 0.11 -15.29 0.55
CA THR A 119 1.28 -16.15 0.28
C THR A 119 2.39 -16.00 1.32
N PHE A 120 2.19 -15.13 2.32
CA PHE A 120 3.16 -14.81 3.37
C PHE A 120 2.48 -14.78 4.75
N PRO A 121 3.24 -14.96 5.86
CA PRO A 121 2.66 -14.98 7.20
C PRO A 121 1.94 -13.68 7.55
N HIS A 122 0.72 -13.78 8.05
CA HIS A 122 -0.03 -12.63 8.55
C HIS A 122 0.70 -12.00 9.74
N SER A 123 0.62 -10.69 9.89
CA SER A 123 1.24 -9.90 10.98
C SER A 123 2.78 -9.87 11.01
N ALA A 124 3.48 -10.43 10.01
CA ALA A 124 4.94 -10.43 9.94
C ALA A 124 5.59 -9.06 9.61
N GLY A 125 4.81 -7.99 9.53
CA GLY A 125 5.31 -6.66 9.16
C GLY A 125 5.47 -6.42 7.65
N ILE A 126 4.98 -7.35 6.82
CA ILE A 126 5.11 -7.35 5.34
C ILE A 126 4.00 -6.52 4.67
N ALA A 127 3.52 -5.47 5.31
CA ALA A 127 2.51 -4.54 4.77
C ALA A 127 1.26 -5.23 4.15
N SER A 128 0.72 -6.27 4.81
CA SER A 128 -0.46 -7.02 4.35
C SER A 128 -1.69 -6.14 4.08
N SER A 129 -1.81 -5.00 4.77
CA SER A 129 -2.88 -4.03 4.50
C SER A 129 -2.75 -3.39 3.11
N ALA A 130 -1.53 -3.23 2.59
CA ALA A 130 -1.30 -2.66 1.26
C ALA A 130 -1.75 -3.63 0.16
N SER A 131 -1.32 -4.90 0.22
CA SER A 131 -1.72 -5.92 -0.75
C SER A 131 -3.22 -6.21 -0.70
N SER A 132 -3.82 -6.29 0.50
CA SER A 132 -5.26 -6.56 0.66
C SER A 132 -6.13 -5.42 0.10
N MET A 133 -5.79 -4.16 0.43
CA MET A 133 -6.58 -3.02 -0.04
C MET A 133 -6.40 -2.77 -1.53
N SER A 134 -5.23 -3.06 -2.11
CA SER A 134 -5.03 -2.98 -3.55
C SER A 134 -5.80 -4.09 -4.29
N ALA A 135 -5.81 -5.32 -3.79
CA ALA A 135 -6.61 -6.41 -4.36
C ALA A 135 -8.11 -6.08 -4.32
N LEU A 136 -8.61 -5.56 -3.19
CA LEU A 136 -10.00 -5.12 -3.05
C LEU A 136 -10.34 -4.01 -4.05
N ALA A 137 -9.50 -2.98 -4.15
CA ALA A 137 -9.73 -1.87 -5.07
C ALA A 137 -9.76 -2.32 -6.54
N LEU A 138 -8.88 -3.25 -6.93
CA LEU A 138 -8.90 -3.87 -8.27
C LEU A 138 -10.19 -4.64 -8.50
N CYS A 139 -10.67 -5.42 -7.53
CA CYS A 139 -11.96 -6.11 -7.62
C CYS A 139 -13.11 -5.12 -7.83
N ILE A 140 -13.18 -4.04 -7.05
CA ILE A 140 -14.26 -3.04 -7.12
C ILE A 140 -14.23 -2.28 -8.46
N CYS A 141 -13.06 -1.82 -8.92
CA CYS A 141 -12.95 -1.12 -10.20
C CYS A 141 -13.24 -2.03 -11.40
N THR A 142 -12.84 -3.31 -11.32
CA THR A 142 -13.18 -4.29 -12.35
C THR A 142 -14.68 -4.62 -12.35
N LEU A 143 -15.30 -4.70 -11.16
CA LEU A 143 -16.75 -4.85 -11.03
C LEU A 143 -17.47 -3.67 -11.69
N GLU A 144 -17.08 -2.45 -11.36
CA GLU A 144 -17.65 -1.25 -11.95
C GLU A 144 -17.53 -1.27 -13.48
N ASN A 145 -16.33 -1.58 -13.99
CA ASN A 145 -16.14 -1.61 -15.44
C ASN A 145 -16.89 -2.75 -16.13
N ARG A 146 -17.14 -3.88 -15.45
CA ARG A 146 -18.04 -4.94 -15.97
C ARG A 146 -19.50 -4.50 -16.06
N LEU A 147 -19.96 -3.71 -15.08
CA LEU A 147 -21.34 -3.27 -15.01
C LEU A 147 -21.63 -2.11 -15.97
N PHE A 148 -20.69 -1.19 -16.13
CA PHE A 148 -20.94 0.10 -16.80
C PHE A 148 -20.09 0.33 -18.06
N GLN A 149 -19.02 -0.44 -18.27
CA GLN A 149 -18.08 -0.32 -19.41
C GLN A 149 -17.57 1.12 -19.63
N ASN A 150 -17.32 1.82 -18.53
CA ASN A 150 -17.07 3.27 -18.51
C ASN A 150 -15.59 3.65 -18.39
N MET A 151 -14.67 2.67 -18.33
CA MET A 151 -13.23 2.90 -18.15
C MET A 151 -12.40 2.01 -19.05
N ASN A 152 -11.31 2.56 -19.60
CA ASN A 152 -10.23 1.76 -20.19
C ASN A 152 -9.30 1.20 -19.08
N GLU A 153 -8.31 0.40 -19.46
CA GLU A 153 -7.40 -0.24 -18.52
C GLU A 153 -6.61 0.77 -17.68
N VAL A 154 -6.08 1.83 -18.29
CA VAL A 154 -5.30 2.88 -17.60
C VAL A 154 -6.16 3.61 -16.58
N GLU A 155 -7.38 3.96 -16.94
CA GLU A 155 -8.36 4.60 -16.06
C GLU A 155 -8.75 3.68 -14.90
N THR A 156 -8.97 2.39 -15.18
CA THR A 156 -9.28 1.38 -14.17
C THR A 156 -8.14 1.25 -13.15
N MET A 157 -6.89 1.15 -13.60
CA MET A 157 -5.72 1.06 -12.73
C MET A 157 -5.53 2.33 -11.88
N LYS A 158 -5.71 3.50 -12.48
CA LYS A 158 -5.62 4.79 -11.79
C LYS A 158 -6.70 4.94 -10.73
N LYS A 159 -7.94 4.58 -11.04
CA LYS A 159 -9.06 4.57 -10.09
C LYS A 159 -8.85 3.54 -8.97
N ALA A 160 -8.38 2.34 -9.31
CA ALA A 160 -8.05 1.32 -8.32
C ALA A 160 -6.95 1.81 -7.36
N SER A 161 -5.92 2.49 -7.87
CA SER A 161 -4.88 3.10 -7.06
C SER A 161 -5.44 4.19 -6.12
N TYR A 162 -6.34 5.02 -6.59
CA TYR A 162 -7.03 6.01 -5.78
C TYR A 162 -7.86 5.36 -4.65
N LEU A 163 -8.69 4.35 -4.96
CA LEU A 163 -9.50 3.64 -3.97
C LEU A 163 -8.64 2.88 -2.96
N ALA A 164 -7.57 2.22 -3.43
CA ALA A 164 -6.63 1.52 -2.57
C ALA A 164 -6.02 2.47 -1.51
N ARG A 165 -5.63 3.69 -1.92
CA ARG A 165 -5.12 4.75 -1.03
C ARG A 165 -6.13 5.11 0.07
N LEU A 166 -7.39 5.26 -0.27
CA LEU A 166 -8.44 5.58 0.73
C LEU A 166 -8.56 4.51 1.82
N GLY A 167 -8.33 3.25 1.48
CA GLY A 167 -8.34 2.13 2.43
C GLY A 167 -7.04 2.00 3.23
N SER A 168 -5.90 2.10 2.55
CA SER A 168 -4.57 2.08 3.14
C SER A 168 -3.62 2.88 2.26
N GLY A 169 -3.04 3.97 2.77
CA GLY A 169 -2.28 4.93 1.97
C GLY A 169 -1.28 4.28 1.03
N SER A 170 -0.38 3.43 1.54
CA SER A 170 0.65 2.75 0.75
C SER A 170 0.11 1.75 -0.28
N ALA A 171 -1.16 1.34 -0.18
CA ALA A 171 -1.77 0.37 -1.10
C ALA A 171 -1.87 0.89 -2.54
N CYS A 172 -1.91 2.21 -2.73
CA CYS A 172 -1.93 2.79 -4.08
C CYS A 172 -0.72 2.38 -4.92
N ARG A 173 0.44 2.11 -4.29
CA ARG A 173 1.65 1.67 -5.00
C ARG A 173 1.62 0.18 -5.37
N SER A 174 0.90 -0.65 -4.60
CA SER A 174 0.74 -2.09 -4.89
C SER A 174 -0.12 -2.41 -6.12
N ILE A 175 -0.76 -1.42 -6.70
CA ILE A 175 -1.51 -1.54 -7.97
C ILE A 175 -0.54 -1.72 -9.16
N TYR A 176 0.65 -1.14 -9.09
CA TYR A 176 1.61 -1.12 -10.19
C TYR A 176 2.74 -2.13 -9.97
N PRO A 177 3.22 -2.81 -11.02
CA PRO A 177 4.31 -3.77 -10.91
C PRO A 177 5.67 -3.08 -10.73
N LEU A 178 6.65 -3.81 -10.26
CA LEU A 178 8.06 -3.46 -10.08
C LEU A 178 8.27 -2.31 -9.10
N ILE A 179 8.01 -1.07 -9.51
CA ILE A 179 8.29 0.13 -8.73
C ILE A 179 7.20 1.18 -8.95
N ALA A 180 6.75 1.79 -7.87
CA ALA A 180 5.76 2.85 -7.92
C ALA A 180 6.06 3.93 -6.89
N SER A 181 5.73 5.17 -7.23
CA SER A 181 5.75 6.32 -6.33
C SER A 181 4.35 6.74 -5.90
N TRP A 182 4.28 7.52 -4.84
CA TRP A 182 3.06 8.18 -4.39
C TRP A 182 3.42 9.46 -3.65
N GLY A 183 2.70 10.53 -3.95
CA GLY A 183 2.98 11.89 -3.50
C GLY A 183 3.58 12.74 -4.61
N GLU A 184 3.21 14.01 -4.65
CA GLU A 184 3.71 14.97 -5.64
C GLU A 184 5.22 15.21 -5.50
N SER A 185 5.94 15.17 -6.62
CA SER A 185 7.38 15.38 -6.70
C SER A 185 7.78 15.92 -8.05
N ALA A 186 8.63 16.95 -8.06
CA ALA A 186 9.19 17.50 -9.30
C ALA A 186 10.11 16.50 -10.05
N ALA A 187 10.61 15.46 -9.37
CA ALA A 187 11.46 14.43 -9.96
C ALA A 187 10.69 13.38 -10.77
N ILE A 188 9.35 13.34 -10.66
CA ILE A 188 8.49 12.32 -11.27
C ILE A 188 7.34 13.00 -12.00
N ALA A 189 7.31 12.86 -13.32
CA ALA A 189 6.21 13.33 -14.13
C ALA A 189 4.90 12.66 -13.71
N GLU A 190 3.79 13.41 -13.76
CA GLU A 190 2.45 12.94 -13.41
C GLU A 190 2.30 12.38 -11.99
N SER A 191 3.28 12.67 -11.09
CA SER A 191 3.18 12.30 -9.68
C SER A 191 1.95 12.95 -9.04
N SER A 192 1.35 12.25 -8.07
CA SER A 192 0.09 12.71 -7.46
C SER A 192 0.00 12.32 -5.98
N ASN A 193 -0.63 13.17 -5.18
CA ASN A 193 -1.03 12.85 -3.82
C ASN A 193 -2.26 11.92 -3.78
N LEU A 194 -3.02 11.82 -4.87
CA LEU A 194 -4.28 11.09 -4.91
C LEU A 194 -4.15 9.61 -5.27
N TYR A 195 -3.15 9.25 -6.06
CA TYR A 195 -2.91 7.87 -6.55
C TYR A 195 -1.41 7.64 -6.76
N GLY A 196 -1.02 6.39 -6.91
CA GLY A 196 0.36 6.01 -7.22
C GLY A 196 0.69 6.22 -8.70
N THR A 197 1.98 6.36 -9.00
CA THR A 197 2.53 6.52 -10.34
C THR A 197 3.55 5.41 -10.61
N ALA A 198 3.38 4.66 -11.70
CA ALA A 198 4.32 3.61 -12.11
C ALA A 198 5.62 4.21 -12.65
N LEU A 199 6.76 3.59 -12.31
CA LEU A 199 8.10 4.01 -12.74
C LEU A 199 8.89 2.89 -13.44
N ALA A 200 8.22 1.80 -13.80
CA ALA A 200 8.86 0.60 -14.34
C ALA A 200 9.67 0.84 -15.62
N ASN A 201 9.24 1.79 -16.46
CA ASN A 201 9.90 2.07 -17.74
C ASN A 201 11.27 2.77 -17.56
N ASP A 202 11.45 3.51 -16.49
CA ASP A 202 12.63 4.29 -16.18
C ASP A 202 13.66 3.53 -15.31
N LEU A 203 13.35 2.26 -14.96
CA LEU A 203 14.16 1.48 -14.04
C LEU A 203 15.35 0.84 -14.76
N HIS A 204 16.58 1.13 -14.27
CA HIS A 204 17.80 0.50 -14.79
C HIS A 204 17.73 -1.03 -14.59
N PRO A 205 18.24 -1.84 -15.56
CA PRO A 205 18.15 -3.30 -15.51
C PRO A 205 18.69 -3.96 -14.23
N VAL A 206 19.71 -3.37 -13.59
CA VAL A 206 20.28 -3.91 -12.33
C VAL A 206 19.25 -4.06 -11.22
N PHE A 207 18.25 -3.17 -11.15
CA PHE A 207 17.21 -3.22 -10.14
C PHE A 207 16.04 -4.17 -10.47
N ARG A 208 15.95 -4.65 -11.72
CA ARG A 208 14.91 -5.61 -12.13
C ARG A 208 15.14 -7.02 -11.58
N THR A 209 16.38 -7.31 -11.19
CA THR A 209 16.78 -8.60 -10.61
C THR A 209 17.03 -8.54 -9.11
N TYR A 210 16.74 -7.41 -8.49
CA TYR A 210 16.91 -7.22 -7.05
C TYR A 210 16.04 -8.21 -6.28
N LYS A 211 16.58 -8.74 -5.19
CA LYS A 211 15.89 -9.70 -4.31
C LYS A 211 15.62 -9.03 -2.97
N ASP A 212 14.42 -9.20 -2.46
CA ASP A 212 14.07 -8.82 -1.08
C ASP A 212 13.99 -10.08 -0.22
N ALA A 213 14.79 -10.12 0.83
CA ALA A 213 14.84 -11.22 1.78
C ALA A 213 14.38 -10.73 3.15
N ILE A 214 13.23 -11.19 3.61
CA ILE A 214 12.64 -10.75 4.88
C ILE A 214 13.23 -11.55 6.04
N LEU A 215 14.01 -10.89 6.89
CA LEU A 215 14.60 -11.48 8.10
C LEU A 215 13.65 -11.30 9.29
N LEU A 216 13.00 -12.37 9.70
CA LEU A 216 12.03 -12.36 10.79
C LEU A 216 12.75 -12.36 12.15
N VAL A 217 12.89 -11.19 12.76
CA VAL A 217 13.42 -11.00 14.12
C VAL A 217 12.38 -11.33 15.17
N SER A 218 11.13 -10.92 14.95
CA SER A 218 10.01 -11.18 15.86
C SER A 218 8.73 -11.48 15.09
N LYS A 219 7.96 -12.45 15.61
CA LYS A 219 6.60 -12.78 15.14
C LYS A 219 5.49 -12.16 16.01
N LYS A 220 5.88 -11.40 17.04
CA LYS A 220 4.91 -10.74 17.94
C LYS A 220 4.14 -9.66 17.19
N GLU A 221 2.90 -9.47 17.58
CA GLU A 221 2.12 -8.31 17.12
C GLU A 221 2.79 -7.01 17.59
N LYS A 222 2.63 -5.95 16.81
CA LYS A 222 3.23 -4.65 17.10
C LYS A 222 2.46 -3.98 18.24
N ASP A 223 3.17 -3.43 19.21
CA ASP A 223 2.58 -2.65 20.31
C ASP A 223 1.91 -1.35 19.80
N VAL A 224 2.40 -0.80 18.70
CA VAL A 224 1.88 0.44 18.11
C VAL A 224 1.49 0.18 16.65
N SER A 225 0.24 0.48 16.31
CA SER A 225 -0.21 0.38 14.93
C SER A 225 0.43 1.47 14.06
N SER A 226 0.64 1.18 12.77
CA SER A 226 1.14 2.19 11.82
C SER A 226 0.24 3.43 11.77
N ARG A 227 -1.08 3.26 11.96
CA ARG A 227 -2.03 4.39 12.01
C ARG A 227 -1.73 5.34 13.18
N ALA A 228 -1.46 4.79 14.37
CA ALA A 228 -1.08 5.57 15.54
C ALA A 228 0.27 6.27 15.32
N GLY A 229 1.25 5.57 14.76
CA GLY A 229 2.56 6.14 14.42
C GLY A 229 2.47 7.32 13.46
N HIS A 230 1.66 7.22 12.40
CA HIS A 230 1.42 8.37 11.50
C HIS A 230 0.83 9.58 12.22
N LYS A 231 -0.08 9.37 13.17
CA LYS A 231 -0.70 10.46 13.94
C LYS A 231 0.31 11.17 14.84
N LEU A 232 1.30 10.47 15.37
CA LEU A 232 2.35 11.06 16.21
C LEU A 232 3.26 12.03 15.45
N MET A 233 3.23 12.04 14.12
CA MET A 233 3.95 13.03 13.32
C MET A 233 3.33 14.43 13.38
N GLU A 234 2.06 14.58 13.74
CA GLU A 234 1.37 15.89 13.82
C GLU A 234 2.06 16.83 14.82
N ASN A 235 2.62 16.28 15.90
CA ASN A 235 3.32 17.03 16.94
C ASN A 235 4.81 16.67 17.06
N ASN A 236 5.39 15.99 16.08
CA ASN A 236 6.80 15.63 16.11
C ASN A 236 7.65 16.86 15.76
N PRO A 237 8.61 17.28 16.61
CA PRO A 237 9.41 18.49 16.38
C PRO A 237 10.29 18.41 15.12
N TYR A 238 10.56 17.21 14.62
CA TYR A 238 11.37 16.96 13.42
C TYR A 238 10.55 16.75 12.16
N ALA A 239 9.21 16.84 12.22
CA ALA A 239 8.32 16.51 11.11
C ALA A 239 8.64 17.30 9.83
N THR A 240 8.76 18.63 9.93
CA THR A 240 9.03 19.51 8.78
C THR A 240 10.35 19.18 8.11
N VAL A 241 11.42 19.05 8.90
CA VAL A 241 12.76 18.71 8.39
C VAL A 241 12.74 17.32 7.73
N ARG A 242 12.00 16.37 8.32
CA ARG A 242 11.83 15.05 7.78
C ARG A 242 11.15 15.06 6.39
N TYR A 243 10.11 15.86 6.23
CA TYR A 243 9.40 15.93 4.95
C TYR A 243 10.28 16.49 3.83
N GLU A 244 11.08 17.51 4.12
CA GLU A 244 12.07 18.03 3.17
C GLU A 244 13.18 17.01 2.85
N GLN A 245 13.70 16.31 3.87
CA GLN A 245 14.64 15.21 3.68
C GLN A 245 14.08 14.15 2.73
N ALA A 246 12.81 13.72 2.92
CA ALA A 246 12.18 12.72 2.08
C ALA A 246 12.05 13.16 0.61
N LYS A 247 11.73 14.42 0.36
CA LYS A 247 11.67 14.98 -1.00
C LYS A 247 13.04 14.93 -1.68
N ASN A 248 14.09 15.32 -0.95
CA ASN A 248 15.46 15.30 -1.44
C ASN A 248 15.93 13.86 -1.70
N HIS A 249 15.68 12.93 -0.77
CA HIS A 249 15.99 11.52 -0.93
C HIS A 249 15.24 10.88 -2.11
N LEU A 250 13.96 11.24 -2.32
CA LEU A 250 13.21 10.75 -3.47
C LEU A 250 13.85 11.19 -4.78
N SER A 251 14.22 12.47 -4.91
CA SER A 251 14.85 13.00 -6.12
C SER A 251 16.17 12.30 -6.43
N GLN A 252 17.03 12.13 -5.42
CA GLN A 252 18.30 11.42 -5.57
C GLN A 252 18.08 9.95 -5.90
N LEU A 253 17.14 9.28 -5.21
CA LEU A 253 16.85 7.87 -5.45
C LEU A 253 16.27 7.61 -6.84
N VAL A 254 15.40 8.48 -7.36
CA VAL A 254 14.88 8.37 -8.73
C VAL A 254 16.03 8.45 -9.73
N THR A 255 17.00 9.35 -9.53
CA THR A 255 18.19 9.46 -10.38
C THR A 255 19.07 8.20 -10.28
N ALA A 256 19.28 7.69 -9.07
CA ALA A 256 20.05 6.47 -8.84
C ALA A 256 19.40 5.24 -9.52
N LEU A 257 18.07 5.11 -9.40
CA LEU A 257 17.29 4.03 -10.01
C LEU A 257 17.34 4.05 -11.54
N LYS A 258 17.38 5.24 -12.15
CA LYS A 258 17.55 5.41 -13.61
C LYS A 258 18.94 5.07 -14.10
N ASN A 259 19.96 5.44 -13.33
CA ASN A 259 21.37 5.32 -13.73
C ASN A 259 22.04 4.00 -13.29
N GLY A 260 21.39 3.20 -12.45
CA GLY A 260 21.99 1.99 -11.88
C GLY A 260 22.99 2.27 -10.76
N ASP A 261 22.89 3.43 -10.09
CA ASP A 261 23.77 3.84 -8.99
C ASP A 261 23.39 3.10 -7.71
N LEU A 262 24.07 1.98 -7.48
CA LEU A 262 23.85 1.12 -6.31
C LEU A 262 24.30 1.78 -4.99
N ASP A 263 25.34 2.59 -5.02
CA ASP A 263 25.88 3.22 -3.80
C ASP A 263 24.90 4.24 -3.24
N THR A 264 24.39 5.12 -4.08
CA THR A 264 23.32 6.07 -3.69
C THR A 264 22.04 5.36 -3.28
N PHE A 265 21.65 4.29 -4.00
CA PHE A 265 20.49 3.46 -3.64
C PHE A 265 20.63 2.86 -2.24
N ILE A 266 21.75 2.22 -1.94
CA ILE A 266 22.05 1.61 -0.63
C ILE A 266 22.01 2.66 0.46
N GLN A 267 22.73 3.76 0.27
CA GLN A 267 22.84 4.84 1.25
C GLN A 267 21.45 5.41 1.63
N ILE A 268 20.65 5.75 0.63
CA ILE A 268 19.33 6.36 0.86
C ILE A 268 18.38 5.33 1.51
N THR A 269 18.35 4.11 1.02
CA THR A 269 17.44 3.06 1.52
C THR A 269 17.70 2.76 3.00
N GLU A 270 18.97 2.64 3.41
CA GLU A 270 19.35 2.42 4.80
C GLU A 270 19.06 3.65 5.68
N LEU A 271 19.38 4.85 5.20
CA LEU A 271 19.14 6.09 5.93
C LEU A 271 17.64 6.34 6.15
N GLU A 272 16.80 6.06 5.18
CA GLU A 272 15.34 6.17 5.27
C GLU A 272 14.76 5.21 6.33
N ALA A 273 15.26 3.97 6.37
CA ALA A 273 14.87 3.01 7.40
C ALA A 273 15.25 3.50 8.81
N MET A 274 16.49 3.98 8.98
CA MET A 274 16.97 4.48 10.27
C MET A 274 16.26 5.77 10.69
N THR A 275 16.00 6.68 9.75
CA THR A 275 15.25 7.92 10.02
C THR A 275 13.83 7.64 10.50
N LEU A 276 13.13 6.66 9.88
CA LEU A 276 11.81 6.25 10.34
C LEU A 276 11.82 5.83 11.82
N HIS A 277 12.77 5.02 12.22
CA HIS A 277 12.90 4.58 13.61
C HIS A 277 13.31 5.72 14.55
N ALA A 278 14.20 6.63 14.12
CA ALA A 278 14.55 7.81 14.89
C ALA A 278 13.32 8.71 15.17
N LEU A 279 12.43 8.90 14.19
CA LEU A 279 11.19 9.65 14.37
C LEU A 279 10.25 9.00 15.39
N MET A 280 10.17 7.68 15.43
CA MET A 280 9.41 6.96 16.43
C MET A 280 10.01 7.13 17.84
N MET A 281 11.33 7.10 17.96
CA MET A 281 12.04 7.36 19.23
C MET A 281 11.92 8.80 19.73
N CYS A 282 11.68 9.76 18.82
CA CYS A 282 11.52 11.19 19.15
C CYS A 282 10.03 11.63 19.21
N SER A 283 9.08 10.72 19.09
CA SER A 283 7.65 11.06 19.21
C SER A 283 7.23 11.20 20.68
N SER A 284 6.05 11.75 20.92
CA SER A 284 5.47 11.85 22.25
C SER A 284 4.05 11.28 22.27
N PRO A 285 3.81 10.12 22.94
CA PRO A 285 4.82 9.26 23.57
C PRO A 285 5.81 8.66 22.56
N TYR A 286 7.03 8.41 23.01
CA TYR A 286 8.02 7.69 22.21
C TYR A 286 7.76 6.18 22.22
N PHE A 287 8.27 5.49 21.21
CA PHE A 287 8.24 4.03 21.17
C PHE A 287 9.43 3.45 20.40
N LEU A 288 9.82 2.24 20.80
CA LEU A 288 10.93 1.50 20.23
C LEU A 288 10.39 0.25 19.54
N LEU A 289 10.68 0.10 18.27
CA LEU A 289 10.33 -1.10 17.50
C LEU A 289 11.57 -1.94 17.13
N LEU A 290 12.77 -1.39 17.31
CA LEU A 290 14.02 -2.13 17.09
C LEU A 290 14.26 -3.07 18.28
N GLU A 291 14.45 -4.34 17.97
CA GLU A 291 14.87 -5.36 18.93
C GLU A 291 16.41 -5.50 18.93
N PRO A 292 17.03 -6.06 19.96
CA PRO A 292 18.49 -6.27 19.98
C PRO A 292 19.00 -7.05 18.76
N ASN A 293 18.24 -8.07 18.30
CA ASN A 293 18.61 -8.84 17.12
C ASN A 293 18.48 -8.03 15.82
N THR A 294 17.58 -7.05 15.73
CA THR A 294 17.52 -6.10 14.59
C THR A 294 18.86 -5.37 14.47
N ILE A 295 19.35 -4.79 15.57
CA ILE A 295 20.64 -4.08 15.59
C ILE A 295 21.79 -5.01 15.21
N THR A 296 21.79 -6.24 15.74
CA THR A 296 22.81 -7.24 15.42
C THR A 296 22.83 -7.58 13.93
N LEU A 297 21.67 -7.78 13.32
CA LEU A 297 21.55 -8.09 11.90
C LEU A 297 21.96 -6.91 11.00
N ILE A 298 21.57 -5.68 11.34
CA ILE A 298 22.02 -4.47 10.63
C ILE A 298 23.55 -4.40 10.59
N ARG A 299 24.21 -4.61 11.74
CA ARG A 299 25.69 -4.62 11.82
C ARG A 299 26.29 -5.73 10.97
N LYS A 300 25.71 -6.93 10.97
CA LYS A 300 26.18 -8.06 10.15
C LYS A 300 26.01 -7.81 8.66
N ILE A 301 24.90 -7.22 8.21
CA ILE A 301 24.67 -6.89 6.81
C ILE A 301 25.70 -5.88 6.33
N ARG A 302 25.96 -4.82 7.10
CA ARG A 302 26.99 -3.83 6.77
C ARG A 302 28.38 -4.43 6.71
N SER A 303 28.78 -5.19 7.73
CA SER A 303 30.09 -5.87 7.76
C SER A 303 30.23 -6.89 6.63
N PHE A 304 29.18 -7.61 6.26
CA PHE A 304 29.19 -8.52 5.11
C PHE A 304 29.45 -7.75 3.82
N ARG A 305 28.74 -6.64 3.59
CA ARG A 305 28.96 -5.78 2.40
C ARG A 305 30.41 -5.27 2.33
N GLU A 306 30.93 -4.75 3.46
CA GLU A 306 32.30 -4.24 3.56
C GLU A 306 33.38 -5.31 3.27
N ASN A 307 33.15 -6.54 3.73
CA ASN A 307 34.11 -7.64 3.58
C ASN A 307 34.04 -8.34 2.22
N THR A 308 32.90 -8.28 1.52
CA THR A 308 32.66 -9.04 0.28
C THR A 308 32.52 -8.17 -0.96
N ASN A 309 32.31 -6.86 -0.81
CA ASN A 309 31.91 -5.94 -1.85
C ASN A 309 30.62 -6.34 -2.60
N ILE A 310 29.78 -7.21 -2.00
CA ILE A 310 28.47 -7.55 -2.55
C ILE A 310 27.49 -6.42 -2.19
N PRO A 311 26.74 -5.85 -3.17
CA PRO A 311 25.87 -4.71 -2.95
C PRO A 311 24.57 -5.12 -2.27
N VAL A 312 24.65 -5.54 -1.01
CA VAL A 312 23.51 -5.82 -0.13
C VAL A 312 23.23 -4.63 0.76
N CYS A 313 21.95 -4.31 0.97
CA CYS A 313 21.51 -3.29 1.92
C CYS A 313 20.35 -3.83 2.78
N PHE A 314 19.92 -3.03 3.75
CA PHE A 314 18.73 -3.31 4.53
C PHE A 314 17.71 -2.18 4.43
N THR A 315 16.45 -2.51 4.61
CA THR A 315 15.39 -1.57 4.91
C THR A 315 14.52 -2.09 6.05
N LEU A 316 13.79 -1.21 6.70
CA LEU A 316 12.90 -1.51 7.81
C LEU A 316 11.60 -0.74 7.61
N ASP A 317 10.47 -1.36 7.85
CA ASP A 317 9.22 -0.66 8.09
C ASP A 317 9.01 -0.43 9.61
N ALA A 318 7.85 0.03 10.02
CA ALA A 318 7.52 0.24 11.43
C ALA A 318 7.40 -1.10 12.17
N GLY A 319 8.53 -1.75 12.44
CA GLY A 319 8.64 -3.04 13.11
C GLY A 319 10.10 -3.49 13.27
N PRO A 320 10.36 -4.63 13.95
CA PRO A 320 11.70 -5.13 14.20
C PRO A 320 12.30 -5.94 13.04
N ASN A 321 11.50 -6.38 12.08
CA ASN A 321 11.91 -7.24 10.98
C ASN A 321 12.61 -6.43 9.88
N ILE A 322 13.62 -7.04 9.27
CA ILE A 322 14.49 -6.41 8.27
C ILE A 322 14.12 -6.95 6.89
#